data_6a597e319217cc047ccc5a0b6eec159c
#
_entry.id   6a597e319217cc047ccc5a0b6eec159c
#
_cell.length_a   1.000
_cell.length_b   1.000
_cell.length_c   1.000
_cell.angle_alpha   90.00
_cell.angle_beta   90.00
_cell.angle_gamma   90.00
#
_symmetry.space_group_name_H-M   'P 1'
#
loop_
_entity.id
_entity.type
_entity.pdbx_description
1 polymer ?
#
loop_
_entity_poly.entity_id
_entity_poly.type
_entity_poly.pdbx_seq_one_letter_code
_entity_poly.pdbx_strand_id
1 'polypeptide(L)'
;MEIENMMKRFLFIFATFVLLFPGCRKSTTGNSASITSTAAIATINLPTLKCNTCVATVKRALTSMDGVEGAEVDLQAKNVTVHYLAAKLNIGGIETGISKAGYDANTVKRDSTAYENLPECCK
;
A
#
# COMPACT_ATOMS: atom_id res chain seq x y z
N MET A 1 13.21 56.41 -3.38
CA MET A 1 11.96 56.96 -2.82
C MET A 1 10.70 56.11 -3.11
N GLU A 2 10.62 55.41 -4.23
CA GLU A 2 9.41 54.60 -4.50
C GLU A 2 9.36 53.25 -3.77
N ILE A 3 10.49 52.66 -3.43
CA ILE A 3 10.59 51.35 -2.76
C ILE A 3 10.12 51.42 -1.29
N GLU A 4 10.37 52.54 -0.61
CA GLU A 4 9.92 52.74 0.77
C GLU A 4 8.39 52.91 0.88
N ASN A 5 7.77 53.52 -0.10
CA ASN A 5 6.30 53.68 -0.16
C ASN A 5 5.58 52.33 -0.43
N MET A 6 6.19 51.48 -1.23
CA MET A 6 5.63 50.18 -1.56
C MET A 6 5.73 49.24 -0.34
N MET A 7 6.83 49.31 0.39
CA MET A 7 7.05 48.52 1.60
C MET A 7 6.11 48.94 2.74
N LYS A 8 5.85 50.24 2.91
CA LYS A 8 4.87 50.75 3.86
C LYS A 8 3.43 50.35 3.52
N ARG A 9 3.08 50.35 2.25
CA ARG A 9 1.75 49.89 1.77
C ARG A 9 1.53 48.39 2.01
N PHE A 10 2.56 47.56 1.82
CA PHE A 10 2.50 46.14 2.14
C PHE A 10 2.40 45.86 3.64
N LEU A 11 3.07 46.65 4.46
CA LEU A 11 3.00 46.51 5.94
C LEU A 11 1.61 46.85 6.48
N PHE A 12 0.94 47.87 5.92
CA PHE A 12 -0.41 48.24 6.32
C PHE A 12 -1.50 47.25 5.91
N ILE A 13 -1.31 46.56 4.76
CA ILE A 13 -2.25 45.54 4.27
C ILE A 13 -2.14 44.26 5.13
N PHE A 14 -0.93 43.92 5.60
CA PHE A 14 -0.73 42.76 6.47
C PHE A 14 -1.28 42.96 7.90
N ALA A 15 -1.25 44.22 8.42
CA ALA A 15 -1.72 44.52 9.77
C ALA A 15 -3.26 44.47 9.90
N THR A 16 -4.00 44.70 8.80
CA THR A 16 -5.47 44.68 8.81
C THR A 16 -6.08 43.29 8.54
N PHE A 17 -5.29 42.34 8.02
CA PHE A 17 -5.79 41.01 7.69
C PHE A 17 -5.75 40.03 8.87
N VAL A 18 -5.02 40.34 9.95
CA VAL A 18 -4.87 39.46 11.14
C VAL A 18 -6.06 39.52 12.10
N LEU A 19 -6.95 40.52 11.95
CA LEU A 19 -8.05 40.73 12.92
C LEU A 19 -9.42 40.17 12.50
N LEU A 20 -9.52 39.46 11.37
CA LEU A 20 -10.79 38.95 10.84
C LEU A 20 -10.92 37.43 10.78
N PHE A 21 -10.07 36.67 11.49
CA PHE A 21 -10.33 35.26 11.69
C PHE A 21 -10.95 35.03 13.08
N PRO A 22 -12.28 34.96 13.22
CA PRO A 22 -12.89 34.43 14.42
C PRO A 22 -12.59 32.92 14.44
N GLY A 23 -11.85 32.50 15.45
CA GLY A 23 -11.56 31.12 15.71
C GLY A 23 -12.83 30.27 15.76
N CYS A 24 -13.06 29.44 14.76
CA CYS A 24 -13.96 28.32 14.84
C CYS A 24 -13.24 27.14 15.44
N ARG A 25 -13.10 27.13 16.76
CA ARG A 25 -13.09 25.87 17.50
C ARG A 25 -14.48 25.29 17.40
N LYS A 26 -14.65 24.31 16.59
CA LYS A 26 -15.81 23.43 16.69
C LYS A 26 -15.30 22.00 16.69
N SER A 27 -15.08 21.49 17.91
CA SER A 27 -15.24 20.07 18.18
C SER A 27 -16.63 19.68 17.75
N THR A 28 -16.75 19.02 16.64
CA THR A 28 -17.96 18.31 16.29
C THR A 28 -17.61 16.87 16.23
N THR A 29 -17.95 16.16 17.29
CA THR A 29 -18.26 14.74 17.27
C THR A 29 -19.31 14.56 16.17
N GLY A 30 -18.86 14.24 14.99
CA GLY A 30 -19.67 13.93 13.82
C GLY A 30 -19.13 12.62 13.27
N ASN A 31 -19.91 11.57 13.46
CA ASN A 31 -19.75 10.25 12.91
C ASN A 31 -19.75 10.35 11.37
N SER A 32 -18.64 10.80 10.82
CA SER A 32 -18.31 10.59 9.43
C SER A 32 -17.61 9.25 9.37
N ALA A 33 -18.26 8.28 8.77
CA ALA A 33 -17.60 7.09 8.27
C ALA A 33 -16.53 7.55 7.27
N SER A 34 -15.40 8.01 7.79
CA SER A 34 -14.15 8.03 7.07
C SER A 34 -13.93 6.57 6.70
N ILE A 35 -14.10 6.25 5.43
CA ILE A 35 -13.46 5.09 4.84
C ILE A 35 -11.97 5.43 4.89
N THR A 36 -11.40 5.30 6.08
CA THR A 36 -9.96 5.25 6.23
C THR A 36 -9.59 3.93 5.57
N SER A 37 -9.11 3.99 4.35
CA SER A 37 -8.46 2.86 3.71
C SER A 37 -7.25 2.54 4.57
N THR A 38 -7.45 1.69 5.56
CA THR A 38 -6.40 1.31 6.49
C THR A 38 -5.44 0.42 5.73
N ALA A 39 -4.32 0.99 5.33
CA ALA A 39 -3.20 0.22 4.79
C ALA A 39 -2.76 -0.78 5.87
N ALA A 40 -2.70 -2.04 5.51
CA ALA A 40 -2.24 -3.12 6.35
C ALA A 40 -0.99 -3.76 5.74
N ILE A 41 -0.18 -4.39 6.59
CA ILE A 41 1.03 -5.09 6.17
C ILE A 41 0.92 -6.52 6.65
N ALA A 42 1.21 -7.47 5.75
CA ALA A 42 1.30 -8.89 6.08
C ALA A 42 2.59 -9.50 5.52
N THR A 43 3.20 -10.38 6.29
CA THR A 43 4.33 -11.20 5.83
C THR A 43 3.84 -12.63 5.63
N ILE A 44 4.07 -13.18 4.43
CA ILE A 44 3.62 -14.51 4.04
C ILE A 44 4.84 -15.35 3.66
N ASN A 45 4.94 -16.54 4.24
CA ASN A 45 6.00 -17.49 3.91
C ASN A 45 5.75 -18.14 2.55
N LEU A 46 6.81 -18.26 1.75
CA LEU A 46 6.82 -18.81 0.41
C LEU A 46 7.85 -19.95 0.34
N PRO A 47 7.61 -21.10 0.97
CA PRO A 47 8.61 -22.16 1.11
C PRO A 47 9.08 -22.73 -0.24
N THR A 48 8.27 -22.61 -1.28
CA THR A 48 8.57 -23.11 -2.63
C THR A 48 9.28 -22.09 -3.52
N LEU A 49 9.62 -20.93 -3.02
CA LEU A 49 10.38 -19.90 -3.77
C LEU A 49 11.81 -20.37 -4.01
N LYS A 50 12.29 -20.37 -5.27
CA LYS A 50 13.59 -20.94 -5.66
C LYS A 50 14.54 -19.96 -6.36
N CYS A 51 14.04 -19.05 -7.18
CA CYS A 51 14.86 -18.22 -8.05
C CYS A 51 14.25 -16.82 -8.28
N ASN A 52 15.01 -15.92 -8.89
CA ASN A 52 14.54 -14.56 -9.19
C ASN A 52 13.34 -14.52 -10.15
N THR A 53 13.20 -15.50 -11.03
CA THR A 53 12.01 -15.62 -11.88
C THR A 53 10.76 -15.89 -11.06
N CYS A 54 10.88 -16.72 -10.01
CA CYS A 54 9.80 -16.97 -9.06
C CYS A 54 9.42 -15.67 -8.31
N VAL A 55 10.43 -14.90 -7.86
CA VAL A 55 10.22 -13.57 -7.23
C VAL A 55 9.40 -12.66 -8.13
N ALA A 56 9.79 -12.54 -9.41
CA ALA A 56 9.08 -11.72 -10.38
C ALA A 56 7.64 -12.19 -10.62
N THR A 57 7.41 -13.51 -10.67
CA THR A 57 6.09 -14.10 -10.86
C THR A 57 5.17 -13.82 -9.67
N VAL A 58 5.63 -14.06 -8.45
CA VAL A 58 4.87 -13.78 -7.22
C VAL A 58 4.55 -12.28 -7.11
N LYS A 59 5.56 -11.43 -7.33
CA LYS A 59 5.37 -9.98 -7.26
C LYS A 59 4.33 -9.50 -8.27
N ARG A 60 4.38 -9.99 -9.51
CA ARG A 60 3.40 -9.65 -10.56
C ARG A 60 1.99 -10.12 -10.18
N ALA A 61 1.84 -11.35 -9.68
CA ALA A 61 0.56 -11.89 -9.25
C ALA A 61 -0.06 -11.03 -8.14
N LEU A 62 0.72 -10.63 -7.15
CA LEU A 62 0.26 -9.80 -6.04
C LEU A 62 -0.11 -8.38 -6.49
N THR A 63 0.74 -7.72 -7.26
CA THR A 63 0.50 -6.34 -7.72
C THR A 63 -0.66 -6.22 -8.70
N SER A 64 -1.11 -7.32 -9.31
CA SER A 64 -2.33 -7.36 -10.14
C SER A 64 -3.62 -7.51 -9.34
N MET A 65 -3.55 -7.78 -8.04
CA MET A 65 -4.74 -7.94 -7.18
C MET A 65 -5.28 -6.58 -6.74
N ASP A 66 -6.60 -6.40 -6.85
CA ASP A 66 -7.23 -5.18 -6.33
C ASP A 66 -7.09 -5.13 -4.81
N GLY A 67 -6.60 -4.01 -4.31
CA GLY A 67 -6.32 -3.80 -2.89
C GLY A 67 -4.87 -4.04 -2.48
N VAL A 68 -4.01 -4.55 -3.35
CA VAL A 68 -2.55 -4.61 -3.10
C VAL A 68 -1.91 -3.30 -3.56
N GLU A 69 -1.22 -2.63 -2.64
CA GLU A 69 -0.50 -1.38 -2.89
C GLU A 69 0.98 -1.63 -3.22
N GLY A 70 1.54 -2.72 -2.71
CA GLY A 70 2.92 -3.09 -2.95
C GLY A 70 3.26 -4.48 -2.43
N ALA A 71 4.31 -5.07 -2.98
CA ALA A 71 4.83 -6.37 -2.56
C ALA A 71 6.35 -6.40 -2.66
N GLU A 72 7.00 -6.77 -1.56
CA GLU A 72 8.44 -6.96 -1.47
C GLU A 72 8.74 -8.43 -1.19
N VAL A 73 9.36 -9.10 -2.15
CA VAL A 73 9.68 -10.53 -2.06
C VAL A 73 11.13 -10.71 -1.70
N ASP A 74 11.38 -11.43 -0.60
CA ASP A 74 12.73 -11.82 -0.16
C ASP A 74 12.98 -13.28 -0.52
N LEU A 75 13.91 -13.50 -1.47
CA LEU A 75 14.29 -14.84 -1.90
C LEU A 75 15.08 -15.60 -0.84
N GLN A 76 15.89 -14.92 -0.05
CA GLN A 76 16.73 -15.53 0.98
C GLN A 76 15.90 -15.97 2.17
N ALA A 77 15.02 -15.09 2.63
CA ALA A 77 14.09 -15.35 3.72
C ALA A 77 12.88 -16.19 3.28
N LYS A 78 12.70 -16.39 1.96
CA LYS A 78 11.54 -17.10 1.38
C LYS A 78 10.19 -16.58 1.90
N ASN A 79 10.02 -15.28 1.87
CA ASN A 79 8.79 -14.62 2.27
C ASN A 79 8.47 -13.44 1.36
N VAL A 80 7.27 -12.92 1.51
CA VAL A 80 6.84 -11.66 0.88
C VAL A 80 6.19 -10.78 1.93
N THR A 81 6.54 -9.51 1.94
CA THR A 81 5.85 -8.45 2.68
C THR A 81 4.89 -7.76 1.73
N VAL A 82 3.59 -7.80 2.04
CA VAL A 82 2.52 -7.24 1.22
C VAL A 82 1.90 -6.05 1.94
N HIS A 83 1.86 -4.92 1.25
CA HIS A 83 1.10 -3.73 1.66
C HIS A 83 -0.25 -3.77 0.95
N TYR A 84 -1.34 -3.75 1.69
CA TYR A 84 -2.67 -3.91 1.13
C TYR A 84 -3.74 -3.12 1.89
N LEU A 85 -4.87 -2.86 1.24
CA LEU A 85 -6.02 -2.19 1.82
C LEU A 85 -6.92 -3.23 2.51
N ALA A 86 -6.95 -3.22 3.85
CA ALA A 86 -7.74 -4.17 4.63
C ALA A 86 -9.26 -4.08 4.37
N ALA A 87 -9.74 -2.95 3.84
CA ALA A 87 -11.12 -2.79 3.42
C ALA A 87 -11.48 -3.58 2.14
N LYS A 88 -10.49 -3.93 1.32
CA LYS A 88 -10.69 -4.64 0.04
C LYS A 88 -10.21 -6.08 0.06
N LEU A 89 -9.18 -6.37 0.83
CA LEU A 89 -8.47 -7.65 0.77
C LEU A 89 -8.11 -8.10 2.18
N ASN A 90 -8.06 -9.40 2.39
CA ASN A 90 -7.58 -10.02 3.61
C ASN A 90 -6.41 -10.97 3.33
N ILE A 91 -5.76 -11.46 4.38
CA ILE A 91 -4.59 -12.36 4.26
C ILE A 91 -4.95 -13.63 3.46
N GLY A 92 -6.10 -14.25 3.73
CA GLY A 92 -6.55 -15.45 2.99
C GLY A 92 -6.74 -15.20 1.49
N GLY A 93 -7.19 -14.01 1.10
CA GLY A 93 -7.28 -13.59 -0.29
C GLY A 93 -5.90 -13.47 -0.95
N ILE A 94 -4.92 -12.92 -0.22
CA ILE A 94 -3.53 -12.80 -0.68
C ILE A 94 -2.90 -14.19 -0.85
N GLU A 95 -3.04 -15.07 0.15
CA GLU A 95 -2.56 -16.46 0.10
C GLU A 95 -3.16 -17.23 -1.08
N THR A 96 -4.47 -17.06 -1.32
CA THR A 96 -5.16 -17.65 -2.47
C THR A 96 -4.60 -17.13 -3.80
N GLY A 97 -4.31 -15.84 -3.89
CA GLY A 97 -3.68 -15.25 -5.08
C GLY A 97 -2.30 -15.84 -5.37
N ILE A 98 -1.48 -16.02 -4.34
CA ILE A 98 -0.16 -16.67 -4.44
C ILE A 98 -0.31 -18.15 -4.85
N SER A 99 -1.26 -18.87 -4.25
CA SER A 99 -1.57 -20.26 -4.61
C SER A 99 -1.92 -20.41 -6.08
N LYS A 100 -2.77 -19.54 -6.60
CA LYS A 100 -3.15 -19.50 -8.03
C LYS A 100 -1.98 -19.14 -8.95
N ALA A 101 -0.94 -18.53 -8.44
CA ALA A 101 0.30 -18.30 -9.18
C ALA A 101 1.25 -19.50 -9.18
N GLY A 102 0.89 -20.60 -8.48
CA GLY A 102 1.66 -21.86 -8.45
C GLY A 102 2.63 -21.97 -7.27
N TYR A 103 2.47 -21.16 -6.21
CA TYR A 103 3.35 -21.17 -5.03
C TYR A 103 2.59 -21.48 -3.76
N ASP A 104 3.23 -22.19 -2.84
CA ASP A 104 2.70 -22.36 -1.47
C ASP A 104 2.77 -21.02 -0.72
N ALA A 105 1.72 -20.69 0.03
CA ALA A 105 1.63 -19.46 0.82
C ALA A 105 1.21 -19.80 2.25
N ASN A 106 2.11 -19.71 3.20
CA ASN A 106 1.93 -20.18 4.58
C ASN A 106 1.46 -21.65 4.59
N THR A 107 0.21 -21.90 4.98
CA THR A 107 -0.41 -23.23 5.00
C THR A 107 -1.21 -23.55 3.74
N VAL A 108 -1.49 -22.56 2.89
CA VAL A 108 -2.24 -22.74 1.65
C VAL A 108 -1.34 -23.36 0.60
N LYS A 109 -1.77 -24.50 0.08
CA LYS A 109 -1.04 -25.21 -0.97
C LYS A 109 -1.23 -24.55 -2.31
N ARG A 110 -0.19 -24.63 -3.14
CA ARG A 110 -0.21 -24.15 -4.51
C ARG A 110 -1.25 -24.87 -5.36
N ASP A 111 -1.78 -24.17 -6.33
CA ASP A 111 -2.56 -24.77 -7.40
C ASP A 111 -1.64 -25.63 -8.28
N SER A 112 -1.99 -26.92 -8.48
CA SER A 112 -1.17 -27.86 -9.24
C SER A 112 -1.09 -27.51 -10.72
N THR A 113 -2.17 -27.05 -11.30
CA THR A 113 -2.21 -26.66 -12.71
C THR A 113 -1.35 -25.41 -12.96
N ALA A 114 -1.44 -24.43 -12.07
CA ALA A 114 -0.59 -23.24 -12.14
C ALA A 114 0.89 -23.60 -11.95
N TYR A 115 1.20 -24.52 -11.04
CA TYR A 115 2.56 -24.99 -10.82
C TYR A 115 3.15 -25.69 -12.06
N GLU A 116 2.38 -26.53 -12.75
CA GLU A 116 2.82 -27.21 -13.97
C GLU A 116 3.16 -26.23 -15.10
N ASN A 117 2.53 -25.06 -15.12
CA ASN A 117 2.79 -24.01 -16.09
C ASN A 117 3.96 -23.10 -15.74
N LEU A 118 4.59 -23.27 -14.56
CA LEU A 118 5.76 -22.47 -14.18
C LEU A 118 6.99 -22.85 -15.03
N PRO A 119 7.94 -21.91 -15.19
CA PRO A 119 9.24 -22.23 -15.76
C PRO A 119 9.97 -23.31 -14.95
N GLU A 120 10.83 -24.10 -15.62
CA GLU A 120 11.56 -25.19 -14.96
C GLU A 120 12.38 -24.74 -13.74
N CYS A 121 12.92 -23.52 -13.72
CA CYS A 121 13.65 -22.97 -12.57
C CYS A 121 12.75 -22.70 -11.35
N CYS A 122 11.42 -22.73 -11.51
CA CYS A 122 10.45 -22.51 -10.44
C CYS A 122 9.76 -23.80 -9.93
N LYS A 123 10.06 -24.94 -10.55
CA LYS A 123 9.49 -26.28 -10.23
C LYS A 123 10.33 -27.12 -9.27
#